data_913bed4ee30517d571ea4e5aa2469ced
#
_entry.id   913bed4ee30517d571ea4e5aa2469ced
#
_cell.length_a   1.000
_cell.length_b   1.000
_cell.length_c   1.000
_cell.angle_alpha   90.00
_cell.angle_beta   90.00
_cell.angle_gamma   90.00
#
_symmetry.space_group_name_H-M   'P 1'
#
loop_
_entity.id
_entity.type
_entity.pdbx_description
1 polymer ?
#
loop_
_entity_poly.entity_id
_entity_poly.type
_entity_poly.pdbx_seq_one_letter_code
_entity_poly.pdbx_strand_id
1 'polypeptide(L)'
;KDVTGMPAVSLTPAAGAQGELAGVAMIRAYHDAKGDAARTEILVPDAAHGTNPATAVMCGYKVHEIPTDRQGDVDMDELRKAVGPQTAGIMLTNPSTLGVFERRIKEIAGIIHDAGGLLYYDGANLNAILGKVRPGDMGFDVIHMNLHKTFSTPHGGGGPGAGPVGVSKRLEPFLPLPVVGYDGDEYY
;
A
#
# COMPACT_ATOMS: atom_id res chain seq x y z
N LYS A 1 -9.99 2.65 10.54
CA LYS A 1 -9.79 1.20 10.75
C LYS A 1 -10.93 0.42 10.07
N ASP A 2 -12.18 0.72 10.37
CA ASP A 2 -13.33 -0.08 9.94
C ASP A 2 -13.48 -0.22 8.42
N VAL A 3 -13.28 0.87 7.67
CA VAL A 3 -13.43 0.89 6.20
C VAL A 3 -12.30 0.15 5.47
N THR A 4 -11.15 -0.03 6.12
CA THR A 4 -9.97 -0.65 5.50
C THR A 4 -9.63 -2.03 6.04
N GLY A 5 -10.17 -2.41 7.20
CA GLY A 5 -9.78 -3.63 7.91
C GLY A 5 -8.37 -3.58 8.51
N MET A 6 -7.73 -2.40 8.54
CA MET A 6 -6.40 -2.23 9.12
C MET A 6 -6.49 -2.03 10.64
N PRO A 7 -5.67 -2.75 11.44
CA PRO A 7 -5.72 -2.63 12.90
C PRO A 7 -5.17 -1.30 13.42
N ALA A 8 -4.21 -0.70 12.72
CA ALA A 8 -3.58 0.56 13.13
C ALA A 8 -3.60 1.59 11.99
N VAL A 9 -3.72 2.87 12.34
CA VAL A 9 -3.82 3.98 11.38
C VAL A 9 -3.11 5.20 11.94
N SER A 10 -2.34 5.90 11.10
CA SER A 10 -1.84 7.25 11.36
C SER A 10 -2.58 8.26 10.48
N LEU A 11 -2.92 9.40 11.08
CA LEU A 11 -3.52 10.55 10.40
C LEU A 11 -2.50 11.65 10.07
N THR A 12 -1.24 11.42 10.40
CA THR A 12 -0.15 12.41 10.25
C THR A 12 0.08 12.86 8.81
N PRO A 13 0.05 11.98 7.77
CA PRO A 13 0.29 12.43 6.42
C PRO A 13 -0.77 13.44 5.95
N ALA A 14 -0.31 14.61 5.52
CA ALA A 14 -1.16 15.73 5.12
C ALA A 14 -1.63 15.69 3.66
N ALA A 15 -1.21 14.68 2.91
CA ALA A 15 -1.60 14.46 1.51
C ALA A 15 -1.49 12.97 1.14
N GLY A 16 -2.19 12.55 0.08
CA GLY A 16 -2.10 11.19 -0.44
C GLY A 16 -0.67 10.78 -0.77
N ALA A 17 0.09 11.65 -1.44
CA ALA A 17 1.49 11.41 -1.76
C ALA A 17 2.38 11.25 -0.52
N GLN A 18 2.09 11.95 0.58
CA GLN A 18 2.80 11.76 1.85
C GLN A 18 2.42 10.43 2.51
N GLY A 19 1.15 10.03 2.43
CA GLY A 19 0.71 8.71 2.88
C GLY A 19 1.35 7.60 2.08
N GLU A 20 1.49 7.78 0.76
CA GLU A 20 2.20 6.84 -0.12
C GLU A 20 3.67 6.73 0.29
N LEU A 21 4.38 7.86 0.43
CA LEU A 21 5.76 7.88 0.87
C LEU A 21 5.94 7.22 2.24
N ALA A 22 5.08 7.56 3.22
CA ALA A 22 5.11 6.97 4.54
C ALA A 22 4.92 5.44 4.48
N GLY A 23 4.00 4.95 3.65
CA GLY A 23 3.75 3.52 3.49
C GLY A 23 4.97 2.76 2.98
N VAL A 24 5.63 3.26 1.95
CA VAL A 24 6.84 2.62 1.39
C VAL A 24 8.03 2.76 2.34
N ALA A 25 8.16 3.91 3.03
CA ALA A 25 9.19 4.10 4.04
C ALA A 25 9.03 3.13 5.23
N MET A 26 7.79 2.81 5.63
CA MET A 26 7.52 1.79 6.65
C MET A 26 7.93 0.38 6.19
N ILE A 27 7.73 0.04 4.91
CA ILE A 27 8.23 -1.22 4.33
C ILE A 27 9.75 -1.26 4.43
N ARG A 28 10.44 -0.15 4.11
CA ARG A 28 11.89 -0.05 4.25
C ARG A 28 12.32 -0.26 5.69
N ALA A 29 11.75 0.50 6.62
CA ALA A 29 12.07 0.41 8.05
C ALA A 29 11.83 -0.99 8.63
N TYR A 30 10.79 -1.68 8.17
CA TYR A 30 10.52 -3.06 8.57
C TYR A 30 11.62 -4.03 8.15
N HIS A 31 12.09 -3.96 6.91
CA HIS A 31 13.17 -4.83 6.43
C HIS A 31 14.51 -4.46 7.07
N ASP A 32 14.80 -3.17 7.26
CA ASP A 32 16.00 -2.70 7.93
C ASP A 32 16.05 -3.17 9.40
N ALA A 33 14.93 -3.09 10.11
CA ALA A 33 14.82 -3.58 11.50
C ALA A 33 15.00 -5.10 11.62
N LYS A 34 14.74 -5.84 10.55
CA LYS A 34 15.01 -7.29 10.47
C LYS A 34 16.45 -7.61 10.05
N GLY A 35 17.24 -6.61 9.67
CA GLY A 35 18.57 -6.82 9.11
C GLY A 35 18.54 -7.45 7.71
N ASP A 36 17.41 -7.36 7.00
CA ASP A 36 17.22 -7.99 5.68
C ASP A 36 17.65 -7.05 4.55
N ALA A 37 18.95 -6.76 4.48
CA ALA A 37 19.53 -5.86 3.49
C ALA A 37 19.39 -6.35 2.03
N ALA A 38 18.99 -7.61 1.83
CA ALA A 38 18.75 -8.17 0.50
C ALA A 38 17.47 -7.64 -0.14
N ARG A 39 16.52 -7.10 0.64
CA ARG A 39 15.23 -6.56 0.18
C ARG A 39 15.39 -5.20 -0.50
N THR A 40 15.78 -5.21 -1.76
CA THR A 40 16.15 -4.01 -2.52
C THR A 40 15.18 -3.65 -3.64
N GLU A 41 14.11 -4.42 -3.81
CA GLU A 41 13.23 -4.31 -4.98
C GLU A 41 11.75 -4.26 -4.56
N ILE A 42 11.00 -3.35 -5.21
CA ILE A 42 9.54 -3.29 -5.17
C ILE A 42 9.00 -3.71 -6.54
N LEU A 43 8.07 -4.64 -6.54
CA LEU A 43 7.32 -5.04 -7.72
C LEU A 43 6.17 -4.04 -7.94
N VAL A 44 5.96 -3.62 -9.19
CA VAL A 44 4.89 -2.67 -9.55
C VAL A 44 4.22 -3.14 -10.84
N PRO A 45 2.92 -3.45 -10.84
CA PRO A 45 2.21 -3.75 -12.08
C PRO A 45 2.26 -2.56 -13.06
N ASP A 46 2.36 -2.84 -14.36
CA ASP A 46 2.37 -1.83 -15.42
C ASP A 46 1.10 -0.97 -15.46
N ALA A 47 -0.01 -1.51 -14.95
CA ALA A 47 -1.28 -0.79 -14.74
C ALA A 47 -1.33 0.03 -13.45
N ALA A 48 -0.23 0.18 -12.69
CA ALA A 48 -0.18 1.01 -11.50
C ALA A 48 -0.10 2.49 -11.84
N HIS A 49 -0.45 3.34 -10.89
CA HIS A 49 -0.25 4.78 -11.03
C HIS A 49 1.26 5.12 -11.04
N GLY A 50 1.66 6.08 -11.88
CA GLY A 50 3.06 6.46 -12.05
C GLY A 50 3.76 6.97 -10.78
N THR A 51 3.02 7.38 -9.73
CA THR A 51 3.60 7.74 -8.44
C THR A 51 4.15 6.53 -7.67
N ASN A 52 3.62 5.34 -7.89
CA ASN A 52 4.05 4.13 -7.18
C ASN A 52 5.54 3.81 -7.47
N PRO A 53 5.98 3.67 -8.73
CA PRO A 53 7.40 3.47 -9.02
C PRO A 53 8.27 4.65 -8.56
N ALA A 54 7.78 5.90 -8.70
CA ALA A 54 8.52 7.07 -8.24
C ALA A 54 8.76 7.04 -6.72
N THR A 55 7.74 6.72 -5.94
CA THR A 55 7.84 6.61 -4.47
C THR A 55 8.76 5.47 -4.05
N ALA A 56 8.70 4.32 -4.73
CA ALA A 56 9.61 3.21 -4.47
C ALA A 56 11.08 3.64 -4.65
N VAL A 57 11.39 4.34 -5.74
CA VAL A 57 12.73 4.89 -6.00
C VAL A 57 13.15 5.92 -4.95
N MET A 58 12.25 6.83 -4.55
CA MET A 58 12.52 7.80 -3.47
C MET A 58 12.87 7.12 -2.14
N CYS A 59 12.31 5.96 -1.86
CA CYS A 59 12.64 5.15 -0.68
C CYS A 59 13.86 4.24 -0.88
N GLY A 60 14.60 4.39 -1.99
CA GLY A 60 15.84 3.66 -2.26
C GLY A 60 15.65 2.24 -2.79
N TYR A 61 14.47 1.92 -3.30
CA TYR A 61 14.21 0.64 -3.94
C TYR A 61 14.45 0.70 -5.46
N LYS A 62 14.82 -0.44 -6.04
CA LYS A 62 14.68 -0.67 -7.47
C LYS A 62 13.24 -1.04 -7.77
N VAL A 63 12.76 -0.67 -8.94
CA VAL A 63 11.43 -1.04 -9.41
C VAL A 63 11.56 -2.17 -10.42
N HIS A 64 10.75 -3.20 -10.24
CA HIS A 64 10.57 -4.25 -11.21
C HIS A 64 9.11 -4.24 -11.67
N GLU A 65 8.91 -3.88 -12.92
CA GLU A 65 7.59 -3.82 -13.53
C GLU A 65 7.06 -5.23 -13.85
N ILE A 66 5.82 -5.50 -13.49
CA ILE A 66 5.12 -6.75 -13.79
C ILE A 66 4.04 -6.45 -14.83
N PRO A 67 4.02 -7.14 -15.97
CA PRO A 67 3.01 -6.92 -16.98
C PRO A 67 1.63 -7.35 -16.52
N THR A 68 0.60 -6.76 -17.11
CA THR A 68 -0.77 -7.26 -17.04
C THR A 68 -1.02 -8.32 -18.10
N ASP A 69 -1.90 -9.26 -17.81
CA ASP A 69 -2.36 -10.24 -18.78
C ASP A 69 -3.41 -9.63 -19.73
N ARG A 70 -3.91 -10.44 -20.70
CA ARG A 70 -4.90 -10.00 -21.68
C ARG A 70 -6.26 -9.59 -21.07
N GLN A 71 -6.50 -9.92 -19.82
CA GLN A 71 -7.73 -9.60 -19.09
C GLN A 71 -7.56 -8.36 -18.21
N GLY A 72 -6.35 -7.82 -18.13
CA GLY A 72 -6.00 -6.67 -17.32
C GLY A 72 -5.69 -7.00 -15.86
N ASP A 73 -5.59 -8.27 -15.50
CA ASP A 73 -5.10 -8.74 -14.20
C ASP A 73 -3.56 -8.82 -14.23
N VAL A 74 -2.93 -8.88 -13.07
CA VAL A 74 -1.47 -9.12 -12.96
C VAL A 74 -1.10 -10.44 -13.62
N ASP A 75 -0.08 -10.47 -14.49
CA ASP A 75 0.43 -11.71 -15.06
C ASP A 75 1.09 -12.55 -13.96
N MET A 76 0.42 -13.64 -13.59
CA MET A 76 0.86 -14.49 -12.47
C MET A 76 2.13 -15.28 -12.77
N ASP A 77 2.39 -15.59 -14.03
CA ASP A 77 3.60 -16.33 -14.39
C ASP A 77 4.82 -15.40 -14.33
N GLU A 78 4.69 -14.17 -14.80
CA GLU A 78 5.73 -13.15 -14.66
C GLU A 78 5.93 -12.74 -13.19
N LEU A 79 4.85 -12.61 -12.41
CA LEU A 79 4.94 -12.36 -10.97
C LEU A 79 5.76 -13.45 -10.26
N ARG A 80 5.46 -14.72 -10.50
CA ARG A 80 6.20 -15.85 -9.88
C ARG A 80 7.67 -15.89 -10.26
N LYS A 81 8.01 -15.47 -11.49
CA LYS A 81 9.41 -15.38 -11.95
C LYS A 81 10.15 -14.22 -11.28
N ALA A 82 9.46 -13.11 -11.05
CA ALA A 82 10.06 -11.89 -10.49
C ALA A 82 10.26 -11.98 -8.97
N VAL A 83 9.38 -12.70 -8.27
CA VAL A 83 9.44 -12.80 -6.80
C VAL A 83 10.65 -13.59 -6.35
N GLY A 84 11.45 -13.01 -5.44
CA GLY A 84 12.65 -13.64 -4.92
C GLY A 84 13.16 -13.00 -3.61
N PRO A 85 14.35 -13.39 -3.16
CA PRO A 85 14.94 -12.85 -1.92
C PRO A 85 15.11 -11.33 -1.91
N GLN A 86 15.23 -10.70 -3.08
CA GLN A 86 15.37 -9.25 -3.24
C GLN A 86 14.03 -8.51 -3.13
N THR A 87 12.91 -9.20 -3.19
CA THR A 87 11.58 -8.59 -3.20
C THR A 87 11.21 -8.07 -1.82
N ALA A 88 11.18 -6.74 -1.64
CA ALA A 88 10.71 -6.09 -0.42
C ALA A 88 9.18 -6.07 -0.34
N GLY A 89 8.52 -5.96 -1.50
CA GLY A 89 7.06 -5.96 -1.57
C GLY A 89 6.54 -5.70 -2.97
N ILE A 90 5.22 -5.58 -3.07
CA ILE A 90 4.50 -5.20 -4.28
C ILE A 90 3.61 -3.99 -3.98
N MET A 91 3.59 -3.01 -4.88
CA MET A 91 2.65 -1.88 -4.82
C MET A 91 1.60 -2.05 -5.91
N LEU A 92 0.35 -2.08 -5.53
CA LEU A 92 -0.74 -2.16 -6.49
C LEU A 92 -2.00 -1.43 -6.03
N THR A 93 -2.83 -1.10 -7.00
CA THR A 93 -4.15 -0.52 -6.81
C THR A 93 -5.20 -1.58 -7.13
N ASN A 94 -6.22 -1.72 -6.31
CA ASN A 94 -7.32 -2.64 -6.60
C ASN A 94 -8.69 -1.99 -6.34
N PRO A 95 -9.50 -1.68 -7.37
CA PRO A 95 -9.26 -1.93 -8.81
C PRO A 95 -8.04 -1.19 -9.36
N SER A 96 -7.45 -1.72 -10.42
CA SER A 96 -6.32 -1.09 -11.12
C SER A 96 -6.72 0.23 -11.78
N THR A 97 -5.77 0.97 -12.35
CA THR A 97 -6.06 2.18 -13.14
C THR A 97 -6.86 1.88 -14.41
N LEU A 98 -6.87 0.64 -14.86
CA LEU A 98 -7.71 0.17 -15.96
C LEU A 98 -9.17 -0.08 -15.54
N GLY A 99 -9.49 0.01 -14.24
CA GLY A 99 -10.80 -0.29 -13.68
C GLY A 99 -11.05 -1.79 -13.45
N VAL A 100 -10.04 -2.62 -13.57
CA VAL A 100 -10.14 -4.09 -13.37
C VAL A 100 -9.87 -4.42 -11.92
N PHE A 101 -10.78 -5.16 -11.29
CA PHE A 101 -10.58 -5.70 -9.95
C PHE A 101 -9.72 -6.98 -10.02
N GLU A 102 -8.55 -6.96 -9.39
CA GLU A 102 -7.65 -8.12 -9.33
C GLU A 102 -8.29 -9.27 -8.54
N ARG A 103 -8.74 -10.28 -9.27
CA ARG A 103 -9.49 -11.41 -8.71
C ARG A 103 -8.59 -12.37 -7.93
N ARG A 104 -7.30 -12.41 -8.26
CA ARG A 104 -6.30 -13.29 -7.67
C ARG A 104 -5.52 -12.62 -6.53
N ILE A 105 -6.05 -11.52 -5.98
CA ILE A 105 -5.33 -10.73 -4.97
C ILE A 105 -4.88 -11.56 -3.75
N LYS A 106 -5.66 -12.54 -3.32
CA LYS A 106 -5.27 -13.41 -2.22
C LYS A 106 -4.12 -14.37 -2.58
N GLU A 107 -4.07 -14.82 -3.83
CA GLU A 107 -2.97 -15.63 -4.34
C GLU A 107 -1.70 -14.78 -4.46
N ILE A 108 -1.81 -13.56 -4.99
CA ILE A 108 -0.70 -12.59 -5.03
C ILE A 108 -0.18 -12.35 -3.61
N ALA A 109 -1.08 -12.11 -2.64
CA ALA A 109 -0.72 -11.90 -1.26
C ALA A 109 0.06 -13.09 -0.67
N GLY A 110 -0.39 -14.31 -0.94
CA GLY A 110 0.31 -15.53 -0.53
C GLY A 110 1.73 -15.59 -1.10
N ILE A 111 1.88 -15.43 -2.41
CA ILE A 111 3.19 -15.48 -3.10
C ILE A 111 4.17 -14.46 -2.51
N ILE A 112 3.73 -13.22 -2.31
CA ILE A 112 4.59 -12.15 -1.76
C ILE A 112 4.95 -12.42 -0.30
N HIS A 113 3.97 -12.80 0.53
CA HIS A 113 4.20 -13.09 1.94
C HIS A 113 5.10 -14.32 2.15
N ASP A 114 4.92 -15.38 1.36
CA ASP A 114 5.75 -16.59 1.43
C ASP A 114 7.21 -16.27 1.08
N ALA A 115 7.43 -15.32 0.17
CA ALA A 115 8.76 -14.80 -0.13
C ALA A 115 9.29 -13.81 0.93
N GLY A 116 8.50 -13.45 1.95
CA GLY A 116 8.86 -12.49 3.00
C GLY A 116 8.67 -11.02 2.65
N GLY A 117 8.06 -10.72 1.50
CA GLY A 117 7.70 -9.36 1.09
C GLY A 117 6.40 -8.86 1.73
N LEU A 118 6.04 -7.63 1.45
CA LEU A 118 4.85 -6.95 1.95
C LEU A 118 3.96 -6.43 0.81
N LEU A 119 2.65 -6.31 1.07
CA LEU A 119 1.70 -5.76 0.10
C LEU A 119 1.33 -4.32 0.45
N TYR A 120 1.53 -3.45 -0.51
CA TYR A 120 1.12 -2.05 -0.46
C TYR A 120 -0.13 -1.83 -1.32
N TYR A 121 -1.16 -1.22 -0.75
CA TYR A 121 -2.39 -0.82 -1.43
C TYR A 121 -2.40 0.69 -1.71
N ASP A 122 -2.44 1.07 -2.98
CA ASP A 122 -2.75 2.43 -3.37
C ASP A 122 -4.26 2.67 -3.23
N GLY A 123 -4.63 3.43 -2.20
CA GLY A 123 -6.02 3.69 -1.84
C GLY A 123 -6.69 4.82 -2.61
N ALA A 124 -6.10 5.31 -3.70
CA ALA A 124 -6.70 6.36 -4.54
C ALA A 124 -8.06 5.95 -5.12
N ASN A 125 -8.25 4.66 -5.40
CA ASN A 125 -9.50 4.08 -5.92
C ASN A 125 -10.38 3.42 -4.84
N LEU A 126 -10.20 3.74 -3.56
CA LEU A 126 -10.95 3.16 -2.46
C LEU A 126 -12.48 3.35 -2.61
N ASN A 127 -12.91 4.44 -3.26
CA ASN A 127 -14.31 4.71 -3.56
C ASN A 127 -15.00 3.59 -4.34
N ALA A 128 -14.28 2.83 -5.17
CA ALA A 128 -14.84 1.73 -5.95
C ALA A 128 -15.20 0.51 -5.08
N ILE A 129 -14.51 0.33 -3.95
CA ILE A 129 -14.66 -0.86 -3.10
C ILE A 129 -15.24 -0.58 -1.72
N LEU A 130 -15.45 0.69 -1.37
CA LEU A 130 -15.94 1.11 -0.05
C LEU A 130 -17.27 0.41 0.30
N GLY A 131 -17.30 -0.27 1.44
CA GLY A 131 -18.46 -1.03 1.90
C GLY A 131 -18.68 -2.37 1.16
N LYS A 132 -17.79 -2.77 0.24
CA LYS A 132 -17.87 -4.05 -0.49
C LYS A 132 -16.78 -5.01 -0.04
N VAL A 133 -15.53 -4.56 -0.06
CA VAL A 133 -14.37 -5.30 0.44
C VAL A 133 -13.45 -4.36 1.20
N ARG A 134 -12.60 -4.92 2.06
CA ARG A 134 -11.62 -4.13 2.82
C ARG A 134 -10.20 -4.60 2.46
N PRO A 135 -9.27 -3.69 2.20
CA PRO A 135 -7.89 -4.05 1.86
C PRO A 135 -7.20 -4.99 2.85
N GLY A 136 -7.41 -4.80 4.15
CA GLY A 136 -6.87 -5.69 5.17
C GLY A 136 -7.34 -7.14 5.03
N ASP A 137 -8.59 -7.36 4.62
CA ASP A 137 -9.13 -8.70 4.41
C ASP A 137 -8.62 -9.37 3.12
N MET A 138 -8.05 -8.58 2.21
CA MET A 138 -7.40 -9.06 0.99
C MET A 138 -5.92 -9.43 1.19
N GLY A 139 -5.35 -9.10 2.37
CA GLY A 139 -3.96 -9.44 2.70
C GLY A 139 -2.97 -8.28 2.55
N PHE A 140 -3.45 -7.05 2.35
CA PHE A 140 -2.56 -5.88 2.29
C PHE A 140 -1.97 -5.56 3.66
N ASP A 141 -0.70 -5.16 3.67
CA ASP A 141 0.04 -4.77 4.88
C ASP A 141 0.01 -3.27 5.14
N VAL A 142 -0.12 -2.47 4.10
CA VAL A 142 -0.22 -1.02 4.19
C VAL A 142 -1.17 -0.47 3.13
N ILE A 143 -1.90 0.57 3.50
CA ILE A 143 -2.76 1.35 2.60
C ILE A 143 -2.59 2.83 2.90
N HIS A 144 -2.45 3.66 1.85
CA HIS A 144 -2.76 5.08 1.99
C HIS A 144 -4.16 5.38 1.44
N MET A 145 -4.77 6.44 1.92
CA MET A 145 -6.08 6.90 1.45
C MET A 145 -6.00 8.35 1.00
N ASN A 146 -6.70 8.66 -0.09
CA ASN A 146 -6.86 10.04 -0.55
C ASN A 146 -8.24 10.55 -0.10
N LEU A 147 -8.30 11.29 1.02
CA LEU A 147 -9.59 11.74 1.56
C LEU A 147 -10.32 12.70 0.62
N HIS A 148 -9.59 13.46 -0.17
CA HIS A 148 -10.15 14.36 -1.19
C HIS A 148 -10.75 13.64 -2.42
N LYS A 149 -10.64 12.33 -2.49
CA LYS A 149 -11.27 11.48 -3.52
C LYS A 149 -12.46 10.75 -2.94
N THR A 150 -12.22 9.79 -2.05
CA THR A 150 -13.26 8.90 -1.50
C THR A 150 -14.17 9.60 -0.49
N PHE A 151 -13.65 10.53 0.31
CA PHE A 151 -14.37 11.14 1.44
C PHE A 151 -14.70 12.63 1.24
N SER A 152 -14.52 13.13 0.03
CA SER A 152 -14.89 14.51 -0.36
C SER A 152 -14.26 15.62 0.49
N THR A 153 -13.12 15.38 1.11
CA THR A 153 -12.35 16.40 1.80
C THR A 153 -11.95 17.49 0.80
N PRO A 154 -12.09 18.79 1.11
CA PRO A 154 -11.66 19.86 0.23
C PRO A 154 -10.19 19.73 -0.18
N HIS A 155 -9.87 19.96 -1.46
CA HIS A 155 -8.54 19.82 -2.04
C HIS A 155 -7.87 21.17 -2.36
N GLY A 156 -8.58 22.27 -2.20
CA GLY A 156 -8.04 23.62 -2.33
C GLY A 156 -7.37 23.91 -3.70
N GLY A 157 -7.90 23.33 -4.78
CA GLY A 157 -7.32 23.52 -6.11
C GLY A 157 -5.97 22.79 -6.33
N GLY A 158 -5.74 21.70 -5.61
CA GLY A 158 -4.51 20.91 -5.67
C GLY A 158 -3.58 21.11 -4.47
N GLY A 159 -4.12 21.68 -3.41
CA GLY A 159 -3.40 21.97 -2.17
C GLY A 159 -3.73 21.02 -1.03
N PRO A 160 -4.15 21.55 0.11
CA PRO A 160 -4.28 20.79 1.34
C PRO A 160 -5.27 19.66 1.21
N GLY A 161 -4.98 18.58 1.92
CA GLY A 161 -5.81 17.40 1.97
C GLY A 161 -5.43 16.58 3.19
N ALA A 162 -5.72 15.29 3.15
CA ALA A 162 -5.21 14.33 4.13
C ALA A 162 -4.98 12.99 3.44
N GLY A 163 -3.93 12.30 3.86
CA GLY A 163 -3.53 11.01 3.35
C GLY A 163 -3.30 9.99 4.46
N PRO A 164 -4.33 9.64 5.26
CA PRO A 164 -4.18 8.64 6.29
C PRO A 164 -3.52 7.37 5.77
N VAL A 165 -2.67 6.77 6.61
CA VAL A 165 -2.03 5.49 6.30
C VAL A 165 -2.47 4.45 7.33
N GLY A 166 -3.01 3.33 6.82
CA GLY A 166 -3.40 2.18 7.62
C GLY A 166 -2.42 1.02 7.43
N VAL A 167 -2.17 0.26 8.49
CA VAL A 167 -1.18 -0.81 8.45
C VAL A 167 -1.64 -2.06 9.16
N SER A 168 -1.08 -3.22 8.73
CA SER A 168 -1.16 -4.48 9.44
C SER A 168 -0.34 -4.42 10.74
N LYS A 169 -0.55 -5.39 11.63
CA LYS A 169 0.22 -5.51 12.88
C LYS A 169 1.73 -5.56 12.66
N ARG A 170 2.19 -6.05 11.51
CA ARG A 170 3.63 -6.11 11.18
C ARG A 170 4.26 -4.73 11.08
N LEU A 171 3.51 -3.75 10.58
CA LEU A 171 3.99 -2.39 10.33
C LEU A 171 3.56 -1.38 11.41
N GLU A 172 2.73 -1.78 12.36
CA GLU A 172 2.26 -0.90 13.45
C GLU A 172 3.40 -0.19 14.21
N PRO A 173 4.55 -0.85 14.54
CA PRO A 173 5.67 -0.19 15.22
C PRO A 173 6.35 0.91 14.41
N PHE A 174 6.09 0.98 13.11
CA PHE A 174 6.73 1.92 12.18
C PHE A 174 5.81 3.08 11.76
N LEU A 175 4.61 3.17 12.35
CA LEU A 175 3.67 4.25 12.03
C LEU A 175 4.28 5.63 12.28
N PRO A 176 4.01 6.62 11.41
CA PRO A 176 4.41 8.00 11.64
C PRO A 176 3.82 8.55 12.94
N LEU A 177 4.65 9.23 13.72
CA LEU A 177 4.24 9.89 14.97
C LEU A 177 3.84 11.35 14.69
N PRO A 178 2.95 11.93 15.52
CA PRO A 178 2.24 11.30 16.64
C PRO A 178 1.11 10.37 16.19
N VAL A 179 0.81 9.36 16.99
CA VAL A 179 -0.36 8.50 16.84
C VAL A 179 -1.36 8.84 17.92
N VAL A 180 -2.61 9.03 17.56
CA VAL A 180 -3.68 9.31 18.52
C VAL A 180 -4.04 8.03 19.26
N GLY A 181 -3.86 8.03 20.56
CA GLY A 181 -4.33 6.98 21.47
C GLY A 181 -5.71 7.30 22.03
N TYR A 182 -6.41 6.26 22.50
CA TYR A 182 -7.67 6.37 23.21
C TYR A 182 -7.69 5.30 24.32
N ASP A 183 -7.90 5.72 25.54
CA ASP A 183 -7.86 4.81 26.72
C ASP A 183 -9.23 4.29 27.16
N GLY A 184 -10.29 4.67 26.46
CA GLY A 184 -11.67 4.33 26.77
C GLY A 184 -12.48 5.50 27.31
N ASP A 185 -11.84 6.59 27.67
CA ASP A 185 -12.43 7.81 28.24
C ASP A 185 -12.03 9.04 27.43
N GLU A 186 -10.73 9.25 27.19
CA GLU A 186 -10.23 10.39 26.44
C GLU A 186 -9.19 10.02 25.38
N TYR A 187 -8.99 10.94 24.43
CA TYR A 187 -7.93 10.84 23.41
C TYR A 187 -6.65 11.52 23.92
N TYR A 188 -5.50 10.96 23.59
CA TYR A 188 -4.16 11.50 23.91
C TYR A 188 -3.18 11.34 22.77
#